data_92e826ffb8a164919a43749004f3f119
#
_entry.id   92e826ffb8a164919a43749004f3f119
#
_cell.length_a   1.000
_cell.length_b   1.000
_cell.length_c   1.000
_cell.angle_alpha   90.00
_cell.angle_beta   90.00
_cell.angle_gamma   90.00
#
_symmetry.space_group_name_H-M   'P 1'
#
loop_
_entity.id
_entity.type
_entity.pdbx_description
1 polymer ?
#
loop_
_entity_poly.entity_id
_entity_poly.type
_entity_poly.pdbx_seq_one_letter_code
_entity_poly.pdbx_strand_id
1 'polypeptide(L)'
;RQSFYPGEITPKEANRIGYELAMRWTKGRHAFIVTTHTDKQHIHCHIYYNSTTLDCTRKFRNFWGSSFALRRLSDRLCLENGLSIVENPKPRSKGKYRNYGEWQKDRKGPLSYQDRLRLAIDTALAERPADLDEFLNLMKRAGYEVKKVRGGGISFRLTGQGQERFT
;
A
#
# COMPACT_ATOMS: atom_id res chain seq x y z
N ARG A 1 -11.82 -0.36 4.35
CA ARG A 1 -11.32 -1.34 5.31
C ARG A 1 -11.02 -0.64 6.62
N GLN A 2 -11.48 -1.22 7.73
CA GLN A 2 -11.16 -0.82 9.10
C GLN A 2 -10.34 -1.94 9.75
N SER A 3 -9.21 -1.63 10.37
CA SER A 3 -8.32 -2.61 11.02
C SER A 3 -8.12 -2.23 12.48
N PHE A 4 -8.00 -3.23 13.34
CA PHE A 4 -7.85 -3.07 14.78
C PHE A 4 -6.48 -3.58 15.24
N TYR A 5 -6.01 -3.09 16.37
CA TYR A 5 -4.75 -3.57 16.93
C TYR A 5 -4.87 -5.05 17.34
N PRO A 6 -3.82 -5.88 17.16
CA PRO A 6 -3.89 -7.29 17.54
C PRO A 6 -4.25 -7.50 19.01
N GLY A 7 -5.27 -8.29 19.27
CA GLY A 7 -5.70 -8.66 20.62
C GLY A 7 -6.61 -7.68 21.36
N GLU A 8 -6.90 -6.49 20.79
CA GLU A 8 -7.75 -5.50 21.47
C GLU A 8 -9.26 -5.70 21.28
N ILE A 9 -9.67 -6.53 20.32
CA ILE A 9 -11.09 -6.67 19.97
C ILE A 9 -11.42 -8.11 19.55
N THR A 10 -12.65 -8.54 19.82
CA THR A 10 -13.20 -9.81 19.32
C THR A 10 -13.77 -9.67 17.91
N PRO A 11 -13.85 -10.75 17.11
CA PRO A 11 -14.46 -10.70 15.77
C PRO A 11 -15.89 -10.18 15.77
N LYS A 12 -16.67 -10.53 16.80
CA LYS A 12 -18.06 -10.09 16.94
C LYS A 12 -18.16 -8.58 17.19
N GLU A 13 -17.33 -8.06 18.06
CA GLU A 13 -17.26 -6.62 18.34
C GLU A 13 -16.75 -5.83 17.16
N ALA A 14 -15.70 -6.34 16.46
CA ALA A 14 -15.17 -5.72 15.25
C ALA A 14 -16.27 -5.61 14.17
N ASN A 15 -17.08 -6.66 13.99
CA ASN A 15 -18.21 -6.63 13.06
C ASN A 15 -19.26 -5.60 13.48
N ARG A 16 -19.61 -5.52 14.76
CA ARG A 16 -20.53 -4.51 15.29
C ARG A 16 -20.04 -3.09 15.03
N ILE A 17 -18.77 -2.82 15.32
CA ILE A 17 -18.16 -1.51 15.08
C ILE A 17 -18.09 -1.18 13.60
N GLY A 18 -17.74 -2.16 12.75
CA GLY A 18 -17.78 -2.01 11.30
C GLY A 18 -19.17 -1.70 10.77
N TYR A 19 -20.21 -2.35 11.32
CA TYR A 19 -21.60 -2.06 11.00
C TYR A 19 -21.99 -0.63 11.39
N GLU A 20 -21.62 -0.21 12.60
CA GLU A 20 -21.90 1.14 13.08
C GLU A 20 -21.19 2.21 12.25
N LEU A 21 -19.93 1.94 11.84
CA LEU A 21 -19.19 2.82 10.93
C LEU A 21 -19.91 2.95 9.59
N ALA A 22 -20.40 1.83 9.02
CA ALA A 22 -21.16 1.82 7.78
C ALA A 22 -22.46 2.63 7.89
N MET A 23 -23.20 2.44 8.98
CA MET A 23 -24.44 3.19 9.25
C MET A 23 -24.21 4.68 9.37
N ARG A 24 -23.22 5.10 10.14
CA ARG A 24 -22.88 6.53 10.31
C ARG A 24 -22.36 7.14 9.00
N TRP A 25 -21.53 6.41 8.24
CA TRP A 25 -20.95 6.89 6.98
C TRP A 25 -22.00 7.03 5.88
N THR A 26 -22.89 6.06 5.74
CA THR A 26 -23.95 6.07 4.74
C THR A 26 -25.21 6.79 5.21
N LYS A 27 -25.23 7.23 6.48
CA LYS A 27 -26.42 7.80 7.15
C LYS A 27 -27.64 6.87 7.09
N GLY A 28 -27.40 5.56 7.05
CA GLY A 28 -28.44 4.54 6.91
C GLY A 28 -29.20 4.55 5.57
N ARG A 29 -28.72 5.30 4.57
CA ARG A 29 -29.45 5.48 3.30
C ARG A 29 -29.00 4.54 2.18
N HIS A 30 -27.97 3.73 2.41
CA HIS A 30 -27.42 2.82 1.41
C HIS A 30 -27.40 1.40 1.94
N ALA A 31 -27.69 0.43 1.11
CA ALA A 31 -27.45 -0.97 1.42
C ALA A 31 -25.95 -1.21 1.56
N PHE A 32 -25.53 -1.99 2.56
CA PHE A 32 -24.13 -2.33 2.78
C PHE A 32 -23.97 -3.73 3.37
N ILE A 33 -22.75 -4.26 3.24
CA ILE A 33 -22.31 -5.52 3.81
C ILE A 33 -21.03 -5.25 4.58
N VAL A 34 -20.90 -5.83 5.77
CA VAL A 34 -19.68 -5.84 6.58
C VAL A 34 -19.18 -7.27 6.71
N THR A 35 -17.94 -7.52 6.29
CA THR A 35 -17.27 -8.81 6.45
C THR A 35 -16.09 -8.64 7.39
N THR A 36 -15.98 -9.52 8.39
CA THR A 36 -14.87 -9.51 9.35
C THR A 36 -13.90 -10.64 9.04
N HIS A 37 -12.64 -10.30 8.91
CA HIS A 37 -11.55 -11.21 8.59
C HIS A 37 -10.67 -11.44 9.80
N THR A 38 -10.36 -12.72 10.04
CA THR A 38 -9.52 -13.20 11.15
C THR A 38 -8.30 -13.99 10.68
N ASP A 39 -8.04 -13.97 9.37
CA ASP A 39 -6.95 -14.71 8.71
C ASP A 39 -5.56 -14.08 8.91
N LYS A 40 -5.48 -12.91 9.53
CA LYS A 40 -4.26 -12.18 9.84
C LYS A 40 -4.06 -12.05 11.35
N GLN A 41 -2.88 -11.57 11.75
CA GLN A 41 -2.58 -11.29 13.16
C GLN A 41 -3.48 -10.22 13.77
N HIS A 42 -4.14 -9.42 12.93
CA HIS A 42 -5.06 -8.36 13.33
C HIS A 42 -6.43 -8.59 12.70
N ILE A 43 -7.48 -8.35 13.48
CA ILE A 43 -8.84 -8.38 12.98
C ILE A 43 -9.11 -7.16 12.12
N HIS A 44 -9.78 -7.35 10.99
CA HIS A 44 -10.16 -6.25 10.13
C HIS A 44 -11.49 -6.48 9.43
N CYS A 45 -12.21 -5.39 9.18
CA CYS A 45 -13.48 -5.40 8.49
C CYS A 45 -13.37 -4.79 7.10
N HIS A 46 -14.01 -5.41 6.13
CA HIS A 46 -14.32 -4.82 4.84
C HIS A 46 -15.77 -4.37 4.83
N ILE A 47 -15.98 -3.13 4.41
CA ILE A 47 -17.30 -2.52 4.31
C ILE A 47 -17.53 -2.19 2.84
N TYR A 48 -18.56 -2.80 2.27
CA TYR A 48 -19.02 -2.54 0.91
C TYR A 48 -20.41 -1.92 0.98
N TYR A 49 -20.62 -0.84 0.31
CA TYR A 49 -21.95 -0.20 0.25
C TYR A 49 -22.32 0.13 -1.20
N ASN A 50 -23.62 0.06 -1.47
CA ASN A 50 -24.15 0.44 -2.78
C ASN A 50 -24.03 1.96 -2.95
N SER A 51 -23.58 2.38 -4.12
CA SER A 51 -23.53 3.80 -4.45
C SER A 51 -24.91 4.45 -4.57
N THR A 52 -25.94 3.68 -4.91
CA THR A 52 -27.33 4.16 -5.00
C THR A 52 -28.02 4.06 -3.65
N THR A 53 -28.77 5.07 -3.28
CA THR A 53 -29.61 5.07 -2.06
C THR A 53 -30.72 4.02 -2.12
N LEU A 54 -31.23 3.59 -0.97
CA LEU A 54 -32.28 2.58 -0.86
C LEU A 54 -33.58 3.00 -1.58
N ASP A 55 -33.85 4.29 -1.64
CA ASP A 55 -34.98 4.89 -2.34
C ASP A 55 -34.70 5.12 -3.85
N CYS A 56 -33.54 4.73 -4.34
CA CYS A 56 -33.08 4.87 -5.71
C CYS A 56 -33.04 6.31 -6.25
N THR A 57 -33.17 7.33 -5.41
CA THR A 57 -33.26 8.74 -5.83
C THR A 57 -31.92 9.41 -6.01
N ARG A 58 -30.87 8.96 -5.29
CA ARG A 58 -29.57 9.62 -5.25
C ARG A 58 -28.42 8.61 -5.28
N LYS A 59 -27.24 9.10 -5.66
CA LYS A 59 -25.98 8.36 -5.52
C LYS A 59 -25.16 8.92 -4.37
N PHE A 60 -24.35 8.08 -3.76
CA PHE A 60 -23.37 8.48 -2.76
C PHE A 60 -22.43 9.54 -3.36
N ARG A 61 -22.38 10.70 -2.72
CA ARG A 61 -21.50 11.77 -3.16
C ARG A 61 -20.11 11.60 -2.54
N ASN A 62 -19.19 11.09 -3.33
CA ASN A 62 -17.78 11.12 -2.95
C ASN A 62 -17.21 12.53 -3.17
N PHE A 63 -16.41 13.02 -2.23
CA PHE A 63 -15.75 14.32 -2.31
C PHE A 63 -14.26 14.18 -1.99
N TRP A 64 -13.47 15.18 -2.36
CA TRP A 64 -12.01 15.12 -2.22
C TRP A 64 -11.52 14.80 -0.81
N GLY A 65 -12.21 15.24 0.22
CA GLY A 65 -11.90 14.98 1.63
C GLY A 65 -12.52 13.71 2.24
N SER A 66 -13.23 12.87 1.45
CA SER A 66 -13.97 11.70 1.96
C SER A 66 -13.10 10.74 2.78
N SER A 67 -11.86 10.50 2.36
CA SER A 67 -10.94 9.60 3.07
C SER A 67 -10.56 10.14 4.45
N PHE A 68 -10.36 11.45 4.59
CA PHE A 68 -10.08 12.09 5.88
C PHE A 68 -11.31 12.11 6.78
N ALA A 69 -12.49 12.40 6.21
CA ALA A 69 -13.74 12.37 6.96
C ALA A 69 -14.06 10.97 7.48
N LEU A 70 -13.88 9.94 6.64
CA LEU A 70 -14.07 8.54 7.04
C LEU A 70 -13.08 8.12 8.14
N ARG A 71 -11.81 8.53 8.04
CA ARG A 71 -10.82 8.25 9.08
C ARG A 71 -11.23 8.88 10.42
N ARG A 72 -11.57 10.18 10.44
CA ARG A 72 -12.02 10.84 11.66
C ARG A 72 -13.25 10.20 12.28
N LEU A 73 -14.18 9.72 11.44
CA LEU A 73 -15.35 8.99 11.90
C LEU A 73 -14.98 7.64 12.51
N SER A 74 -14.08 6.91 11.88
CA SER A 74 -13.54 5.63 12.38
C SER A 74 -12.80 5.82 13.69
N ASP A 75 -11.89 6.82 13.78
CA ASP A 75 -11.11 7.11 14.98
C ASP A 75 -12.04 7.49 16.16
N ARG A 76 -13.04 8.34 15.91
CA ARG A 76 -14.04 8.70 16.92
C ARG A 76 -14.77 7.46 17.43
N LEU A 77 -15.21 6.60 16.53
CA LEU A 77 -15.94 5.38 16.89
C LEU A 77 -15.05 4.41 17.68
N CYS A 78 -13.76 4.29 17.34
CA CYS A 78 -12.81 3.51 18.11
C CYS A 78 -12.66 4.07 19.54
N LEU A 79 -12.47 5.37 19.69
CA LEU A 79 -12.37 6.03 21.00
C LEU A 79 -13.65 5.84 21.85
N GLU A 80 -14.84 5.98 21.25
CA GLU A 80 -16.14 5.75 21.92
C GLU A 80 -16.27 4.31 22.47
N ASN A 81 -15.54 3.35 21.88
CA ASN A 81 -15.52 1.95 22.29
C ASN A 81 -14.23 1.56 23.06
N GLY A 82 -13.41 2.52 23.49
CA GLY A 82 -12.18 2.24 24.27
C GLY A 82 -11.07 1.57 23.48
N LEU A 83 -11.09 1.69 22.15
CA LEU A 83 -10.09 1.09 21.25
C LEU A 83 -9.00 2.08 20.89
N SER A 84 -7.83 1.54 20.52
CA SER A 84 -6.68 2.33 20.10
C SER A 84 -6.91 3.02 18.74
N ILE A 85 -6.27 4.17 18.56
CA ILE A 85 -6.21 4.89 17.29
C ILE A 85 -4.76 5.16 16.90
N VAL A 86 -4.52 5.46 15.63
CA VAL A 86 -3.21 5.90 15.16
C VAL A 86 -3.09 7.41 15.38
N GLU A 87 -2.48 7.81 16.50
CA GLU A 87 -2.33 9.21 16.89
C GLU A 87 -1.49 10.02 15.88
N ASN A 88 -0.37 9.44 15.42
CA ASN A 88 0.54 10.08 14.46
C ASN A 88 0.60 9.24 13.17
N PRO A 89 -0.41 9.35 12.27
CA PRO A 89 -0.35 8.65 11.00
C PRO A 89 0.85 9.18 10.20
N LYS A 90 1.72 8.27 9.74
CA LYS A 90 2.83 8.64 8.88
C LYS A 90 2.31 9.46 7.71
N PRO A 91 2.80 10.69 7.49
CA PRO A 91 2.49 11.43 6.28
C PRO A 91 2.84 10.51 5.10
N ARG A 92 2.10 10.63 3.97
CA ARG A 92 2.32 9.79 2.78
C ARG A 92 3.82 9.62 2.56
N SER A 93 4.36 8.52 3.06
CA SER A 93 5.67 8.12 2.61
C SER A 93 5.48 7.84 1.12
N LYS A 94 6.22 8.51 0.25
CA LYS A 94 6.44 8.06 -1.12
C LYS A 94 7.24 6.76 -1.02
N GLY A 95 6.62 5.73 -0.42
CA GLY A 95 7.15 4.39 -0.36
C GLY A 95 7.38 3.94 -1.80
N LYS A 96 8.54 3.40 -2.09
CA LYS A 96 8.82 2.79 -3.40
C LYS A 96 7.68 1.81 -3.68
N TYR A 97 6.96 2.03 -4.78
CA TYR A 97 5.90 1.10 -5.20
C TYR A 97 6.52 -0.29 -5.38
N ARG A 98 5.99 -1.25 -4.67
CA ARG A 98 6.33 -2.66 -4.82
C ARG A 98 5.06 -3.41 -5.20
N ASN A 99 5.13 -4.22 -6.24
CA ASN A 99 4.02 -5.09 -6.55
C ASN A 99 3.91 -6.23 -5.51
N TYR A 100 2.76 -6.88 -5.45
CA TYR A 100 2.51 -7.94 -4.45
C TYR A 100 3.50 -9.11 -4.53
N GLY A 101 3.94 -9.47 -5.74
CA GLY A 101 4.92 -10.55 -5.96
C GLY A 101 6.30 -10.20 -5.41
N GLU A 102 6.75 -8.96 -5.57
CA GLU A 102 8.00 -8.46 -4.99
C GLU A 102 7.93 -8.43 -3.47
N TRP A 103 6.82 -7.96 -2.91
CA TRP A 103 6.59 -7.96 -1.46
C TRP A 103 6.60 -9.38 -0.85
N GLN A 104 6.05 -10.38 -1.55
CA GLN A 104 6.11 -11.78 -1.11
C GLN A 104 7.53 -12.36 -1.16
N LYS A 105 8.31 -12.03 -2.19
CA LYS A 105 9.70 -12.52 -2.33
C LYS A 105 10.61 -11.97 -1.24
N ASP A 106 10.44 -10.72 -0.84
CA ASP A 106 11.20 -10.10 0.27
C ASP A 106 11.04 -10.85 1.61
N ARG A 107 9.93 -11.53 1.80
CA ARG A 107 9.66 -12.29 3.05
C ARG A 107 10.17 -13.73 3.04
N LYS A 108 10.44 -14.32 1.89
CA LYS A 108 10.66 -15.77 1.77
C LYS A 108 11.77 -16.21 0.80
N GLY A 109 12.47 -15.29 0.15
CA GLY A 109 13.37 -15.67 -0.94
C GLY A 109 14.60 -14.79 -1.16
N PRO A 110 15.43 -15.10 -2.17
CA PRO A 110 16.57 -14.30 -2.55
C PRO A 110 16.12 -12.89 -3.01
N LEU A 111 17.02 -11.92 -2.89
CA LEU A 111 16.82 -10.52 -3.28
C LEU A 111 16.14 -10.41 -4.66
N SER A 112 15.11 -9.56 -4.76
CA SER A 112 14.46 -9.29 -6.05
C SER A 112 15.43 -8.64 -7.04
N TYR A 113 15.15 -8.71 -8.34
CA TYR A 113 15.97 -8.01 -9.36
C TYR A 113 16.07 -6.51 -9.07
N GLN A 114 15.02 -5.90 -8.57
CA GLN A 114 15.04 -4.47 -8.20
C GLN A 114 15.93 -4.19 -7.00
N ASP A 115 15.93 -5.05 -5.99
CA ASP A 115 16.77 -4.84 -4.81
C ASP A 115 18.25 -5.09 -5.12
N ARG A 116 18.55 -6.07 -5.97
CA ARG A 116 19.92 -6.27 -6.51
C ARG A 116 20.38 -5.06 -7.32
N LEU A 117 19.50 -4.52 -8.17
CA LEU A 117 19.81 -3.32 -8.95
C LEU A 117 20.07 -2.12 -8.03
N ARG A 118 19.26 -1.92 -6.99
CA ARG A 118 19.47 -0.85 -6.01
C ARG A 118 20.80 -0.99 -5.29
N LEU A 119 21.11 -2.21 -4.84
CA LEU A 119 22.40 -2.48 -4.18
C LEU A 119 23.57 -2.20 -5.13
N ALA A 120 23.47 -2.62 -6.39
CA ALA A 120 24.52 -2.34 -7.39
C ALA A 120 24.67 -0.84 -7.67
N ILE A 121 23.56 -0.10 -7.74
CA ILE A 121 23.57 1.37 -7.88
C ILE A 121 24.24 2.02 -6.66
N ASP A 122 23.84 1.62 -5.45
CA ASP A 122 24.40 2.18 -4.22
C ASP A 122 25.92 1.88 -4.12
N THR A 123 26.34 0.68 -4.54
CA THR A 123 27.77 0.30 -4.60
C THR A 123 28.53 1.14 -5.63
N ALA A 124 28.00 1.30 -6.84
CA ALA A 124 28.62 2.12 -7.88
C ALA A 124 28.74 3.60 -7.49
N LEU A 125 27.74 4.13 -6.80
CA LEU A 125 27.74 5.50 -6.29
C LEU A 125 28.73 5.70 -5.12
N ALA A 126 28.99 4.66 -4.33
CA ALA A 126 29.99 4.70 -3.26
C ALA A 126 31.42 4.88 -3.81
N GLU A 127 31.68 4.47 -5.05
CA GLU A 127 32.96 4.70 -5.76
C GLU A 127 33.13 6.15 -6.22
N ARG A 128 32.11 6.99 -6.05
CA ARG A 128 32.10 8.43 -6.41
C ARG A 128 32.45 8.70 -7.88
N PRO A 129 31.74 8.12 -8.85
CA PRO A 129 32.00 8.37 -10.27
C PRO A 129 31.93 9.86 -10.58
N ALA A 130 32.87 10.36 -11.42
CA ALA A 130 32.95 11.77 -11.76
C ALA A 130 31.79 12.24 -12.65
N ASP A 131 31.25 11.34 -13.48
CA ASP A 131 30.17 11.65 -14.38
C ASP A 131 29.22 10.44 -14.58
N LEU A 132 28.16 10.67 -15.38
CA LEU A 132 27.17 9.64 -15.70
C LEU A 132 27.79 8.49 -16.51
N ASP A 133 28.70 8.76 -17.42
CA ASP A 133 29.28 7.73 -18.29
C ASP A 133 30.19 6.81 -17.48
N GLU A 134 30.94 7.33 -16.53
CA GLU A 134 31.72 6.53 -15.57
C GLU A 134 30.80 5.66 -14.70
N PHE A 135 29.72 6.24 -14.17
CA PHE A 135 28.69 5.48 -13.43
C PHE A 135 28.12 4.34 -14.27
N LEU A 136 27.76 4.60 -15.53
CA LEU A 136 27.22 3.58 -16.43
C LEU A 136 28.25 2.48 -16.74
N ASN A 137 29.54 2.82 -16.81
CA ASN A 137 30.61 1.85 -16.97
C ASN A 137 30.78 0.96 -15.73
N LEU A 138 30.65 1.52 -14.51
CA LEU A 138 30.62 0.74 -13.27
C LEU A 138 29.43 -0.23 -13.26
N MET A 139 28.25 0.20 -13.66
CA MET A 139 27.06 -0.66 -13.75
C MET A 139 27.24 -1.79 -14.78
N LYS A 140 27.88 -1.51 -15.92
CA LYS A 140 28.21 -2.56 -16.91
C LYS A 140 29.20 -3.58 -16.35
N ARG A 141 30.24 -3.13 -15.60
CA ARG A 141 31.19 -4.03 -14.91
C ARG A 141 30.50 -4.89 -13.85
N ALA A 142 29.46 -4.36 -13.19
CA ALA A 142 28.61 -5.09 -12.26
C ALA A 142 27.64 -6.08 -12.95
N GLY A 143 27.72 -6.25 -14.29
CA GLY A 143 26.93 -7.20 -15.04
C GLY A 143 25.57 -6.72 -15.48
N TYR A 144 25.35 -5.40 -15.54
CA TYR A 144 24.10 -4.82 -16.01
C TYR A 144 24.21 -4.30 -17.45
N GLU A 145 23.24 -4.66 -18.28
CA GLU A 145 23.00 -3.96 -19.53
C GLU A 145 22.25 -2.66 -19.28
N VAL A 146 22.62 -1.62 -20.04
CA VAL A 146 22.07 -0.27 -19.91
C VAL A 146 21.34 0.12 -21.18
N LYS A 147 20.10 0.59 -21.06
CA LYS A 147 19.29 1.12 -22.16
C LYS A 147 18.84 2.53 -21.83
N LYS A 148 19.18 3.50 -22.68
CA LYS A 148 18.62 4.86 -22.61
C LYS A 148 17.18 4.85 -23.16
N VAL A 149 16.23 5.40 -22.40
CA VAL A 149 14.81 5.41 -22.75
C VAL A 149 14.41 6.82 -23.23
N ARG A 150 13.42 6.90 -24.13
CA ARG A 150 12.87 8.16 -24.61
C ARG A 150 12.38 9.01 -23.43
N GLY A 151 12.87 10.25 -23.27
CA GLY A 151 12.58 11.12 -22.13
C GLY A 151 13.68 11.18 -21.07
N GLY A 152 14.91 10.68 -21.34
CA GLY A 152 16.07 10.82 -20.48
C GLY A 152 16.17 9.78 -19.35
N GLY A 153 15.27 8.79 -19.32
CA GLY A 153 15.32 7.67 -18.39
C GLY A 153 16.42 6.65 -18.76
N ILE A 154 16.91 5.92 -17.76
CA ILE A 154 17.85 4.83 -17.93
C ILE A 154 17.22 3.56 -17.35
N SER A 155 17.23 2.49 -18.12
CA SER A 155 16.75 1.18 -17.68
C SER A 155 17.90 0.18 -17.65
N PHE A 156 17.86 -0.72 -16.69
CA PHE A 156 18.90 -1.72 -16.46
C PHE A 156 18.34 -3.14 -16.57
N ARG A 157 19.18 -4.07 -17.03
CA ARG A 157 18.87 -5.49 -17.07
C ARG A 157 20.11 -6.27 -16.60
N LEU A 158 19.93 -7.20 -15.67
CA LEU A 158 21.01 -8.06 -15.22
C LEU A 158 21.26 -9.15 -16.28
N THR A 159 22.52 -9.28 -16.73
CA THR A 159 22.93 -10.30 -17.72
C THR A 159 23.06 -11.69 -17.08
N GLY A 160 22.62 -12.73 -17.78
CA GLY A 160 22.93 -14.13 -17.42
C GLY A 160 22.06 -14.74 -16.30
N GLN A 161 21.05 -14.06 -15.76
CA GLN A 161 20.21 -14.62 -14.68
C GLN A 161 18.70 -14.66 -14.99
N GLY A 162 18.31 -14.82 -16.25
CA GLY A 162 16.91 -15.01 -16.64
C GLY A 162 16.03 -13.76 -16.51
N GLN A 163 16.59 -12.57 -16.38
CA GLN A 163 15.85 -11.33 -16.46
C GLN A 163 15.60 -10.95 -17.92
N GLU A 164 14.39 -11.17 -18.42
CA GLU A 164 14.02 -10.87 -19.81
C GLU A 164 13.73 -9.37 -20.05
N ARG A 165 13.27 -8.66 -19.04
CA ARG A 165 12.82 -7.26 -19.16
C ARG A 165 13.76 -6.29 -18.45
N PHE A 166 13.94 -5.12 -19.07
CA PHE A 166 14.61 -3.98 -18.42
C PHE A 166 13.73 -3.42 -17.29
N THR A 167 14.38 -2.99 -16.22
CA THR A 167 13.78 -2.36 -15.03
C THR A 167 14.19 -0.91 -14.95
#